data_306133f25a77b42b05cb8d5725cac3ed
#
_entry.id   306133f25a77b42b05cb8d5725cac3ed
#
_cell.length_a   1.000
_cell.length_b   1.000
_cell.length_c   1.000
_cell.angle_alpha   90.00
_cell.angle_beta   90.00
_cell.angle_gamma   90.00
#
_symmetry.space_group_name_H-M   'P 1'
#
loop_
_entity.id
_entity.type
_entity.pdbx_description
1 polymer ?
#
loop_
_entity_poly.entity_id
_entity_poly.type
_entity_poly.pdbx_seq_one_letter_code
_entity_poly.pdbx_strand_id
1 'polypeptide(L)'
;MTFKKILVGSALLLTTIFNNNVYAKDKKLELINVSYDPTRELYVEYNKLFTKYWKDKKGQDVVIQQSHGGSGKQARSVIDGLKADIVTLALAYDIDAIAEKASLLSPEWQKKLPHNSSPYTSTIVFLVKKGNPKHIKDWNDLVKTDVSVITPNPKTSGGARWNYLAAWAYALEHNNKDEEKAKEFIGKLYKNVKILDTGARGSTVTFTQRGIGDVLIAWENEALLSLHQPGGDKFEIVNPSLSVLAEPPVAVIDKNAAKKGTTEIAKAYLEQLYSKDAQEIIAKFYYRPSDLEVAKKYANTFPKIKLVDINYFGGWKQAQKKHFDDNGLFDQIYK
;
A
#
# COMPACT_ATOMS: atom_id res chain seq x y z
N MET A 1 -32.60 -77.43 -60.64
CA MET A 1 -33.25 -76.13 -60.37
C MET A 1 -33.21 -75.86 -58.86
N THR A 2 -32.31 -75.04 -58.38
CA THR A 2 -32.03 -74.87 -56.94
C THR A 2 -32.35 -73.45 -56.54
N PHE A 3 -33.36 -73.29 -55.73
CA PHE A 3 -33.73 -71.98 -55.16
C PHE A 3 -32.81 -71.64 -53.99
N LYS A 4 -32.07 -70.54 -54.10
CA LYS A 4 -31.30 -69.88 -52.95
C LYS A 4 -32.23 -68.98 -52.19
N LYS A 5 -32.38 -69.22 -50.87
CA LYS A 5 -33.03 -68.37 -49.92
C LYS A 5 -32.03 -67.28 -49.52
N ILE A 6 -32.44 -66.01 -49.63
CA ILE A 6 -31.71 -64.83 -49.12
C ILE A 6 -32.22 -64.54 -47.73
N LEU A 7 -31.33 -64.62 -46.74
CA LEU A 7 -31.59 -64.14 -45.36
C LEU A 7 -31.26 -62.66 -45.29
N VAL A 8 -32.23 -61.83 -44.94
CA VAL A 8 -32.06 -60.45 -44.66
C VAL A 8 -31.83 -60.32 -43.14
N GLY A 9 -30.58 -60.03 -42.76
CA GLY A 9 -30.23 -59.70 -41.34
C GLY A 9 -30.43 -58.24 -41.05
N SER A 10 -31.39 -57.91 -40.15
CA SER A 10 -31.56 -56.55 -39.62
C SER A 10 -30.50 -56.31 -38.58
N ALA A 11 -29.55 -55.41 -38.85
CA ALA A 11 -28.60 -54.91 -37.87
C ALA A 11 -29.24 -53.76 -37.11
N LEU A 12 -29.54 -53.95 -35.81
CA LEU A 12 -29.92 -52.92 -34.89
C LEU A 12 -28.66 -52.13 -34.53
N LEU A 13 -28.55 -50.89 -35.01
CA LEU A 13 -27.54 -49.91 -34.51
C LEU A 13 -28.00 -49.36 -33.15
N LEU A 14 -27.40 -49.83 -32.06
CA LEU A 14 -27.47 -49.18 -30.77
C LEU A 14 -26.54 -47.95 -30.79
N THR A 15 -27.10 -46.75 -30.95
CA THR A 15 -26.40 -45.50 -30.73
C THR A 15 -26.29 -45.26 -29.21
N THR A 16 -25.15 -45.59 -28.60
CA THR A 16 -24.79 -45.16 -27.25
C THR A 16 -24.44 -43.68 -27.30
N ILE A 17 -25.37 -42.86 -26.80
CA ILE A 17 -25.10 -41.43 -26.53
C ILE A 17 -24.15 -41.38 -25.35
N PHE A 18 -22.85 -41.23 -25.58
CA PHE A 18 -21.89 -40.85 -24.57
C PHE A 18 -22.17 -39.38 -24.21
N ASN A 19 -22.89 -39.16 -23.11
CA ASN A 19 -22.91 -37.89 -22.43
C ASN A 19 -21.48 -37.63 -21.91
N ASN A 20 -20.65 -37.00 -22.71
CA ASN A 20 -19.42 -36.39 -22.27
C ASN A 20 -19.78 -35.18 -21.39
N ASN A 21 -20.08 -35.42 -20.12
CA ASN A 21 -19.95 -34.39 -19.09
C ASN A 21 -18.46 -34.07 -18.98
N VAL A 22 -17.97 -33.22 -19.89
CA VAL A 22 -16.71 -32.51 -19.69
C VAL A 22 -16.96 -31.62 -18.47
N TYR A 23 -16.59 -32.11 -17.28
CA TYR A 23 -16.37 -31.26 -16.14
C TYR A 23 -15.32 -30.22 -16.58
N ALA A 24 -15.78 -29.07 -17.04
CA ALA A 24 -14.93 -27.92 -17.18
C ALA A 24 -14.29 -27.73 -15.78
N LYS A 25 -13.00 -28.05 -15.67
CA LYS A 25 -12.23 -27.82 -14.47
C LYS A 25 -12.40 -26.33 -14.20
N ASP A 26 -13.22 -25.98 -13.19
CA ASP A 26 -13.53 -24.60 -12.86
C ASP A 26 -12.22 -23.84 -12.81
N LYS A 27 -12.00 -22.99 -13.79
CA LYS A 27 -10.77 -22.22 -13.89
C LYS A 27 -10.77 -21.28 -12.69
N LYS A 28 -9.94 -21.61 -11.72
CA LYS A 28 -9.83 -20.84 -10.47
C LYS A 28 -9.62 -19.38 -10.81
N LEU A 29 -10.50 -18.52 -10.32
CA LEU A 29 -10.44 -17.09 -10.61
C LEU A 29 -9.18 -16.52 -9.95
N GLU A 30 -8.42 -15.71 -10.68
CA GLU A 30 -7.18 -15.11 -10.19
C GLU A 30 -7.28 -13.59 -10.20
N LEU A 31 -6.97 -12.97 -9.07
CA LEU A 31 -6.92 -11.53 -8.88
C LEU A 31 -5.49 -11.14 -8.49
N ILE A 32 -4.91 -10.14 -9.16
CA ILE A 32 -3.58 -9.62 -8.85
C ILE A 32 -3.71 -8.25 -8.19
N ASN A 33 -3.27 -8.17 -6.92
CA ASN A 33 -3.14 -6.91 -6.17
C ASN A 33 -1.68 -6.46 -6.14
N VAL A 34 -1.41 -5.27 -6.65
CA VAL A 34 -0.10 -4.61 -6.60
C VAL A 34 -0.12 -3.57 -5.51
N SER A 35 0.66 -3.80 -4.44
CA SER A 35 0.58 -3.06 -3.18
C SER A 35 1.92 -2.45 -2.78
N TYR A 36 1.88 -1.45 -1.89
CA TYR A 36 3.08 -0.93 -1.25
C TYR A 36 3.50 -1.76 -0.03
N ASP A 37 4.77 -1.64 0.37
CA ASP A 37 5.42 -2.54 1.32
C ASP A 37 4.73 -2.75 2.68
N PRO A 38 4.28 -1.70 3.40
CA PRO A 38 3.77 -1.85 4.76
C PRO A 38 2.48 -2.66 4.92
N THR A 39 1.80 -2.98 3.82
CA THR A 39 0.50 -3.69 3.85
C THR A 39 0.60 -5.21 3.79
N ARG A 40 1.80 -5.79 3.78
CA ARG A 40 1.99 -7.25 3.58
C ARG A 40 1.12 -8.09 4.51
N GLU A 41 1.24 -7.87 5.79
CA GLU A 41 0.56 -8.64 6.83
C GLU A 41 -0.96 -8.37 6.80
N LEU A 42 -1.36 -7.12 6.59
CA LEU A 42 -2.75 -6.74 6.43
C LEU A 42 -3.43 -7.52 5.31
N TYR A 43 -2.82 -7.53 4.12
CA TYR A 43 -3.45 -8.21 2.98
C TYR A 43 -3.39 -9.73 3.06
N VAL A 44 -2.47 -10.33 3.82
CA VAL A 44 -2.51 -11.77 4.11
C VAL A 44 -3.80 -12.13 4.85
N GLU A 45 -4.17 -11.37 5.88
CA GLU A 45 -5.39 -11.66 6.64
C GLU A 45 -6.66 -11.19 5.90
N TYR A 46 -6.61 -10.02 5.27
CA TYR A 46 -7.73 -9.53 4.48
C TYR A 46 -8.11 -10.48 3.33
N ASN A 47 -7.12 -11.07 2.65
CA ASN A 47 -7.38 -12.02 1.59
C ASN A 47 -8.12 -13.29 2.07
N LYS A 48 -7.86 -13.76 3.31
CA LYS A 48 -8.62 -14.86 3.90
C LYS A 48 -10.10 -14.47 4.10
N LEU A 49 -10.35 -13.28 4.63
CA LEU A 49 -11.70 -12.75 4.78
C LEU A 49 -12.40 -12.64 3.42
N PHE A 50 -11.73 -12.02 2.44
CA PHE A 50 -12.33 -11.78 1.14
C PHE A 50 -12.60 -13.06 0.36
N THR A 51 -11.67 -14.03 0.36
CA THR A 51 -11.86 -15.31 -0.35
C THR A 51 -13.05 -16.08 0.22
N LYS A 52 -13.23 -16.07 1.53
CA LYS A 52 -14.41 -16.64 2.17
C LYS A 52 -15.68 -15.92 1.75
N TYR A 53 -15.72 -14.59 1.87
CA TYR A 53 -16.83 -13.74 1.46
C TYR A 53 -17.25 -14.02 0.00
N TRP A 54 -16.28 -14.06 -0.92
CA TRP A 54 -16.56 -14.30 -2.34
C TRP A 54 -17.10 -15.72 -2.59
N LYS A 55 -16.53 -16.72 -1.92
CA LYS A 55 -17.02 -18.11 -1.99
C LYS A 55 -18.45 -18.21 -1.49
N ASP A 56 -18.77 -17.62 -0.34
CA ASP A 56 -20.12 -17.65 0.24
C ASP A 56 -21.13 -16.92 -0.67
N LYS A 57 -20.74 -15.80 -1.28
CA LYS A 57 -21.61 -14.96 -2.11
C LYS A 57 -21.81 -15.48 -3.54
N LYS A 58 -20.79 -16.07 -4.15
CA LYS A 58 -20.75 -16.43 -5.58
C LYS A 58 -20.51 -17.91 -5.85
N GLY A 59 -20.21 -18.71 -4.84
CA GLY A 59 -19.84 -20.11 -5.01
C GLY A 59 -18.49 -20.35 -5.69
N GLN A 60 -17.72 -19.28 -5.95
CA GLN A 60 -16.47 -19.33 -6.72
C GLN A 60 -15.24 -19.28 -5.82
N ASP A 61 -14.25 -20.10 -6.11
CA ASP A 61 -12.93 -20.01 -5.49
C ASP A 61 -12.07 -18.97 -6.23
N VAL A 62 -11.35 -18.16 -5.46
CA VAL A 62 -10.41 -17.14 -5.98
C VAL A 62 -9.03 -17.30 -5.35
N VAL A 63 -8.00 -17.09 -6.16
CA VAL A 63 -6.62 -16.89 -5.71
C VAL A 63 -6.26 -15.43 -5.84
N ILE A 64 -5.78 -14.83 -4.76
CA ILE A 64 -5.32 -13.45 -4.77
C ILE A 64 -3.80 -13.45 -4.71
N GLN A 65 -3.18 -13.06 -5.80
CA GLN A 65 -1.74 -12.86 -5.87
C GLN A 65 -1.37 -11.45 -5.41
N GLN A 66 -0.29 -11.36 -4.62
CA GLN A 66 0.19 -10.11 -4.05
C GLN A 66 1.58 -9.77 -4.58
N SER A 67 1.76 -8.53 -5.02
CA SER A 67 3.07 -7.95 -5.28
C SER A 67 3.30 -6.78 -4.33
N HIS A 68 4.38 -6.81 -3.56
CA HIS A 68 4.72 -5.76 -2.60
C HIS A 68 6.07 -5.13 -2.91
N GLY A 69 6.15 -3.80 -2.78
CA GLY A 69 7.37 -3.04 -3.00
C GLY A 69 7.18 -1.56 -2.72
N GLY A 70 8.18 -0.74 -3.02
CA GLY A 70 8.02 0.72 -2.96
C GLY A 70 6.90 1.18 -3.90
N SER A 71 5.99 2.02 -3.42
CA SER A 71 4.75 2.41 -4.12
C SER A 71 5.00 2.95 -5.54
N GLY A 72 5.94 3.89 -5.69
CA GLY A 72 6.31 4.43 -7.02
C GLY A 72 6.93 3.37 -7.95
N LYS A 73 7.69 2.40 -7.39
CA LYS A 73 8.19 1.25 -8.16
C LYS A 73 7.05 0.34 -8.62
N GLN A 74 6.08 0.10 -7.75
CA GLN A 74 4.90 -0.73 -8.06
C GLN A 74 4.03 -0.07 -9.14
N ALA A 75 3.78 1.25 -9.04
CA ALA A 75 3.07 2.00 -10.08
C ALA A 75 3.77 1.90 -11.43
N ARG A 76 5.09 2.05 -11.46
CA ARG A 76 5.90 1.90 -12.68
C ARG A 76 5.78 0.50 -13.27
N SER A 77 5.83 -0.56 -12.45
CA SER A 77 5.66 -1.93 -12.94
C SER A 77 4.31 -2.14 -13.63
N VAL A 78 3.23 -1.50 -13.14
CA VAL A 78 1.91 -1.56 -13.80
C VAL A 78 1.91 -0.78 -15.11
N ILE A 79 2.53 0.41 -15.14
CA ILE A 79 2.70 1.21 -16.36
C ILE A 79 3.48 0.41 -17.42
N ASP A 80 4.54 -0.28 -17.01
CA ASP A 80 5.42 -1.08 -17.87
C ASP A 80 4.80 -2.43 -18.28
N GLY A 81 3.56 -2.73 -17.85
CA GLY A 81 2.79 -3.84 -18.38
C GLY A 81 2.45 -4.96 -17.41
N LEU A 82 2.76 -4.87 -16.11
CA LEU A 82 2.28 -5.82 -15.11
C LEU A 82 0.75 -5.81 -15.09
N LYS A 83 0.13 -6.98 -15.30
CA LYS A 83 -1.32 -7.14 -15.46
C LYS A 83 -2.05 -7.19 -14.11
N ALA A 84 -1.86 -6.14 -13.30
CA ALA A 84 -2.60 -5.96 -12.06
C ALA A 84 -4.11 -5.79 -12.35
N ASP A 85 -4.95 -6.35 -11.49
CA ASP A 85 -6.40 -6.09 -11.47
C ASP A 85 -6.73 -4.90 -10.59
N ILE A 86 -6.01 -4.79 -9.48
CA ILE A 86 -6.15 -3.72 -8.50
C ILE A 86 -4.77 -3.23 -8.04
N VAL A 87 -4.76 -1.99 -7.59
CA VAL A 87 -3.62 -1.40 -6.91
C VAL A 87 -4.04 -0.88 -5.54
N THR A 88 -3.15 -1.02 -4.56
CA THR A 88 -3.30 -0.52 -3.20
C THR A 88 -1.99 0.15 -2.82
N LEU A 89 -1.88 1.46 -3.12
CA LEU A 89 -0.61 2.18 -3.11
C LEU A 89 -0.52 3.19 -1.94
N ALA A 90 0.66 3.77 -1.73
CA ALA A 90 0.90 4.64 -0.58
C ALA A 90 0.34 6.05 -0.76
N LEU A 91 0.11 6.50 -2.00
CA LEU A 91 -0.31 7.87 -2.29
C LEU A 91 -1.01 7.98 -3.65
N ALA A 92 -1.90 8.95 -3.77
CA ALA A 92 -2.76 9.12 -4.95
C ALA A 92 -1.97 9.39 -6.24
N TYR A 93 -0.88 10.16 -6.17
CA TYR A 93 -0.06 10.46 -7.35
C TYR A 93 0.45 9.19 -8.07
N ASP A 94 0.76 8.13 -7.34
CA ASP A 94 1.22 6.89 -7.95
C ASP A 94 0.12 6.21 -8.79
N ILE A 95 -1.16 6.34 -8.39
CA ILE A 95 -2.31 5.86 -9.18
C ILE A 95 -2.62 6.84 -10.32
N ASP A 96 -2.53 8.15 -10.08
CA ASP A 96 -2.67 9.17 -11.13
C ASP A 96 -1.65 8.93 -12.25
N ALA A 97 -0.41 8.58 -11.92
CA ALA A 97 0.61 8.26 -12.91
C ALA A 97 0.24 7.04 -13.78
N ILE A 98 -0.44 6.02 -13.21
CA ILE A 98 -0.95 4.89 -14.00
C ILE A 98 -2.09 5.36 -14.93
N ALA A 99 -2.99 6.21 -14.44
CA ALA A 99 -4.08 6.76 -15.24
C ALA A 99 -3.55 7.64 -16.39
N GLU A 100 -2.63 8.55 -16.10
CA GLU A 100 -2.11 9.52 -17.06
C GLU A 100 -1.17 8.87 -18.10
N LYS A 101 -0.21 8.04 -17.65
CA LYS A 101 0.85 7.51 -18.53
C LYS A 101 0.45 6.26 -19.29
N ALA A 102 -0.42 5.41 -18.72
CA ALA A 102 -0.81 4.15 -19.34
C ALA A 102 -2.30 4.11 -19.72
N SER A 103 -3.09 5.08 -19.30
CA SER A 103 -4.55 5.14 -19.55
C SER A 103 -5.29 3.85 -19.17
N LEU A 104 -4.84 3.17 -18.09
CA LEU A 104 -5.38 1.89 -17.67
C LEU A 104 -6.63 1.98 -16.78
N LEU A 105 -6.89 3.16 -16.19
CA LEU A 105 -8.06 3.46 -15.38
C LEU A 105 -8.52 4.91 -15.60
N SER A 106 -9.73 5.23 -15.15
CA SER A 106 -10.27 6.60 -15.25
C SER A 106 -9.47 7.57 -14.39
N PRO A 107 -9.23 8.82 -14.81
CA PRO A 107 -8.67 9.87 -13.97
C PRO A 107 -9.57 10.22 -12.76
N GLU A 108 -10.86 9.90 -12.81
CA GLU A 108 -11.82 10.09 -11.72
C GLU A 108 -11.85 8.91 -10.72
N TRP A 109 -10.81 8.10 -10.70
CA TRP A 109 -10.75 6.87 -9.88
C TRP A 109 -10.97 7.12 -8.38
N GLN A 110 -10.52 8.26 -7.84
CA GLN A 110 -10.68 8.61 -6.42
C GLN A 110 -12.16 8.76 -6.00
N LYS A 111 -13.04 9.08 -6.93
CA LYS A 111 -14.49 9.26 -6.66
C LYS A 111 -15.26 7.94 -6.60
N LYS A 112 -14.62 6.81 -6.94
CA LYS A 112 -15.29 5.51 -7.05
C LYS A 112 -15.58 4.85 -5.70
N LEU A 113 -14.85 5.20 -4.65
CA LEU A 113 -14.98 4.64 -3.31
C LEU A 113 -14.97 5.75 -2.24
N PRO A 114 -15.50 5.48 -1.03
CA PRO A 114 -15.50 6.46 0.06
C PRO A 114 -14.10 6.98 0.43
N HIS A 115 -14.06 8.16 1.07
CA HIS A 115 -12.83 8.78 1.58
C HIS A 115 -11.73 8.92 0.50
N ASN A 116 -12.09 9.41 -0.70
CA ASN A 116 -11.17 9.52 -1.84
C ASN A 116 -10.49 8.18 -2.18
N SER A 117 -11.24 7.08 -2.08
CA SER A 117 -10.74 5.71 -2.28
C SER A 117 -9.65 5.29 -1.30
N SER A 118 -9.63 5.83 -0.08
CA SER A 118 -8.69 5.49 0.99
C SER A 118 -9.42 4.79 2.14
N PRO A 119 -9.38 3.44 2.23
CA PRO A 119 -10.14 2.68 3.23
C PRO A 119 -9.56 2.79 4.64
N TYR A 120 -8.37 3.32 4.80
CA TYR A 120 -7.67 3.52 6.07
C TYR A 120 -6.66 4.65 5.94
N THR A 121 -6.16 5.11 7.07
CA THR A 121 -5.10 6.13 7.13
C THR A 121 -3.94 5.67 8.01
N SER A 122 -2.85 6.42 7.99
CA SER A 122 -1.70 6.26 8.87
C SER A 122 -1.04 7.63 9.09
N THR A 123 0.04 7.65 9.82
CA THR A 123 0.87 8.85 10.00
C THR A 123 2.34 8.47 10.12
N ILE A 124 3.21 9.46 10.25
CA ILE A 124 4.65 9.26 10.40
C ILE A 124 5.05 9.47 11.86
N VAL A 125 5.82 8.53 12.38
CA VAL A 125 6.37 8.51 13.73
C VAL A 125 7.86 8.17 13.67
N PHE A 126 8.54 8.20 14.82
CA PHE A 126 9.93 7.76 14.95
C PHE A 126 10.00 6.45 15.71
N LEU A 127 10.71 5.48 15.19
CA LEU A 127 11.09 4.28 15.91
C LEU A 127 12.55 4.46 16.38
N VAL A 128 12.78 4.36 17.68
CA VAL A 128 14.11 4.51 18.29
C VAL A 128 14.47 3.27 19.09
N LYS A 129 15.75 3.13 19.41
CA LYS A 129 16.21 2.06 20.32
C LYS A 129 15.64 2.29 21.73
N LYS A 130 15.42 1.21 22.46
CA LYS A 130 14.86 1.24 23.82
C LYS A 130 15.66 2.14 24.74
N GLY A 131 14.96 2.98 25.52
CA GLY A 131 15.56 4.00 26.37
C GLY A 131 16.01 5.26 25.64
N ASN A 132 15.78 5.34 24.33
CA ASN A 132 16.01 6.52 23.50
C ASN A 132 17.39 7.20 23.77
N PRO A 133 18.52 6.51 23.51
CA PRO A 133 19.85 6.98 23.91
C PRO A 133 20.24 8.34 23.32
N LYS A 134 19.61 8.73 22.19
CA LYS A 134 19.83 10.02 21.53
C LYS A 134 18.87 11.11 21.96
N HIS A 135 17.99 10.80 22.92
CA HIS A 135 16.97 11.74 23.44
C HIS A 135 16.15 12.41 22.33
N ILE A 136 15.76 11.62 21.33
CA ILE A 136 14.91 12.08 20.23
C ILE A 136 13.51 12.37 20.77
N LYS A 137 13.03 13.60 20.59
CA LYS A 137 11.70 14.04 21.03
C LYS A 137 10.87 14.56 19.86
N ASP A 138 11.53 15.19 18.89
CA ASP A 138 10.86 15.79 17.74
C ASP A 138 11.80 15.89 16.54
N TRP A 139 11.32 16.40 15.41
CA TRP A 139 12.03 16.52 14.14
C TRP A 139 13.36 17.29 14.26
N ASN A 140 13.44 18.31 15.11
CA ASN A 140 14.67 19.08 15.31
C ASN A 140 15.82 18.25 15.93
N ASP A 141 15.51 17.14 16.58
CA ASP A 141 16.54 16.25 17.09
C ASP A 141 17.19 15.41 15.99
N LEU A 142 16.47 15.21 14.86
CA LEU A 142 16.98 14.43 13.72
C LEU A 142 18.06 15.17 12.90
N VAL A 143 18.21 16.47 13.10
CA VAL A 143 19.23 17.29 12.41
C VAL A 143 20.50 17.50 13.23
N LYS A 144 20.59 16.95 14.46
CA LYS A 144 21.80 16.92 15.28
C LYS A 144 22.88 16.10 14.60
N THR A 145 24.12 16.55 14.65
CA THR A 145 25.24 15.95 13.91
C THR A 145 25.64 14.54 14.38
N ASP A 146 25.27 14.19 15.61
CA ASP A 146 25.53 12.89 16.21
C ASP A 146 24.37 11.89 16.09
N VAL A 147 23.31 12.22 15.32
CA VAL A 147 22.13 11.38 15.08
C VAL A 147 22.20 10.78 13.69
N SER A 148 22.05 9.47 13.60
CA SER A 148 21.99 8.71 12.34
C SER A 148 20.55 8.32 12.03
N VAL A 149 20.03 8.82 10.91
CA VAL A 149 18.64 8.65 10.48
C VAL A 149 18.54 7.55 9.42
N ILE A 150 17.50 6.73 9.50
CA ILE A 150 17.10 5.77 8.48
C ILE A 150 15.74 6.19 7.93
N THR A 151 15.62 6.24 6.60
CA THR A 151 14.36 6.48 5.88
C THR A 151 14.48 5.92 4.46
N PRO A 152 13.39 5.47 3.82
CA PRO A 152 13.47 5.00 2.43
C PRO A 152 13.64 6.16 1.43
N ASN A 153 13.94 5.81 0.17
CA ASN A 153 14.20 6.75 -0.89
C ASN A 153 12.88 7.32 -1.48
N PRO A 154 12.64 8.64 -1.47
CA PRO A 154 11.46 9.26 -2.05
C PRO A 154 11.29 9.06 -3.57
N LYS A 155 12.35 8.74 -4.31
CA LYS A 155 12.28 8.44 -5.75
C LYS A 155 11.63 7.08 -6.05
N THR A 156 11.62 6.15 -5.08
CA THR A 156 11.09 4.78 -5.26
C THR A 156 9.95 4.43 -4.31
N SER A 157 9.93 5.05 -3.13
CA SER A 157 8.98 4.77 -2.05
C SER A 157 8.00 5.93 -1.86
N GLY A 158 6.71 5.66 -2.04
CA GLY A 158 5.66 6.61 -1.67
C GLY A 158 5.61 6.88 -0.17
N GLY A 159 5.94 5.87 0.66
CA GLY A 159 6.09 6.04 2.10
C GLY A 159 7.15 7.08 2.46
N ALA A 160 8.27 7.08 1.73
CA ALA A 160 9.33 8.07 1.92
C ALA A 160 8.91 9.50 1.54
N ARG A 161 8.00 9.65 0.55
CA ARG A 161 7.45 10.97 0.22
C ARG A 161 6.64 11.54 1.37
N TRP A 162 5.83 10.72 2.02
CA TRP A 162 5.13 11.12 3.24
C TRP A 162 6.09 11.46 4.40
N ASN A 163 7.17 10.68 4.60
CA ASN A 163 8.21 10.98 5.60
C ASN A 163 8.84 12.36 5.35
N TYR A 164 9.22 12.63 4.09
CA TYR A 164 9.78 13.91 3.68
C TYR A 164 8.80 15.06 3.89
N LEU A 165 7.53 14.90 3.48
CA LEU A 165 6.52 15.94 3.62
C LEU A 165 6.18 16.23 5.09
N ALA A 166 6.22 15.24 5.97
CA ALA A 166 6.05 15.44 7.41
C ALA A 166 7.17 16.32 7.99
N ALA A 167 8.42 16.03 7.64
CA ALA A 167 9.56 16.86 8.03
C ALA A 167 9.50 18.26 7.43
N TRP A 168 9.09 18.40 6.18
CA TRP A 168 8.90 19.67 5.51
C TRP A 168 7.83 20.53 6.19
N ALA A 169 6.68 19.94 6.53
CA ALA A 169 5.61 20.64 7.24
C ALA A 169 6.07 21.14 8.60
N TYR A 170 6.79 20.29 9.36
CA TYR A 170 7.38 20.71 10.63
C TYR A 170 8.31 21.90 10.45
N ALA A 171 9.21 21.85 9.47
CA ALA A 171 10.15 22.93 9.21
C ALA A 171 9.44 24.24 8.82
N LEU A 172 8.40 24.18 7.99
CA LEU A 172 7.59 25.36 7.65
C LEU A 172 6.90 25.97 8.87
N GLU A 173 6.27 25.14 9.72
CA GLU A 173 5.55 25.62 10.91
C GLU A 173 6.49 26.30 11.92
N HIS A 174 7.74 25.82 12.03
CA HIS A 174 8.72 26.37 12.99
C HIS A 174 9.59 27.48 12.42
N ASN A 175 9.42 27.84 11.15
CA ASN A 175 10.17 28.92 10.51
C ASN A 175 9.26 29.93 9.79
N ASN A 176 8.05 30.20 10.33
CA ASN A 176 7.11 31.18 9.76
C ASN A 176 6.81 30.97 8.28
N LYS A 177 6.69 29.70 7.85
CA LYS A 177 6.46 29.30 6.43
C LYS A 177 7.58 29.66 5.47
N ASP A 178 8.77 29.95 5.97
CA ASP A 178 9.95 30.22 5.17
C ASP A 178 10.44 28.91 4.48
N GLU A 179 10.32 28.86 3.17
CA GLU A 179 10.67 27.67 2.39
C GLU A 179 12.18 27.44 2.27
N GLU A 180 13.00 28.51 2.27
CA GLU A 180 14.45 28.34 2.23
C GLU A 180 14.96 27.74 3.53
N LYS A 181 14.43 28.17 4.67
CA LYS A 181 14.74 27.55 5.97
C LYS A 181 14.25 26.11 6.05
N ALA A 182 13.07 25.81 5.46
CA ALA A 182 12.59 24.44 5.39
C ALA A 182 13.51 23.57 4.52
N LYS A 183 14.00 24.09 3.39
CA LYS A 183 14.99 23.43 2.53
C LYS A 183 16.31 23.16 3.26
N GLU A 184 16.82 24.15 4.00
CA GLU A 184 18.02 23.97 4.83
C GLU A 184 17.81 22.88 5.90
N PHE A 185 16.65 22.88 6.57
CA PHE A 185 16.31 21.88 7.56
C PHE A 185 16.31 20.47 6.97
N ILE A 186 15.64 20.28 5.84
CA ILE A 186 15.62 18.99 5.14
C ILE A 186 17.04 18.61 4.68
N GLY A 187 17.83 19.56 4.22
CA GLY A 187 19.23 19.31 3.87
C GLY A 187 20.05 18.75 5.04
N LYS A 188 19.89 19.35 6.23
CA LYS A 188 20.52 18.86 7.46
C LYS A 188 20.02 17.45 7.84
N LEU A 189 18.71 17.21 7.73
CA LEU A 189 18.12 15.91 8.00
C LEU A 189 18.70 14.82 7.08
N TYR A 190 18.68 15.06 5.76
CA TYR A 190 19.19 14.09 4.80
C TYR A 190 20.70 13.90 4.84
N LYS A 191 21.47 14.86 5.33
CA LYS A 191 22.90 14.69 5.64
C LYS A 191 23.13 13.62 6.72
N ASN A 192 22.18 13.46 7.63
CA ASN A 192 22.19 12.42 8.67
C ASN A 192 21.66 11.08 8.20
N VAL A 193 21.06 10.99 7.00
CA VAL A 193 20.55 9.75 6.44
C VAL A 193 21.71 8.90 5.93
N LYS A 194 21.89 7.72 6.54
CA LYS A 194 23.00 6.82 6.20
C LYS A 194 22.67 5.87 5.07
N ILE A 195 21.40 5.45 4.97
CA ILE A 195 20.94 4.47 3.98
C ILE A 195 19.56 4.91 3.48
N LEU A 196 19.39 4.92 2.16
CA LEU A 196 18.11 5.10 1.47
C LEU A 196 17.69 3.76 0.85
N ASP A 197 16.92 2.98 1.59
CA ASP A 197 16.34 1.73 1.07
C ASP A 197 15.27 2.02 0.01
N THR A 198 15.01 1.05 -0.87
CA THR A 198 14.04 1.22 -1.98
C THR A 198 12.58 1.29 -1.54
N GLY A 199 12.26 0.88 -0.30
CA GLY A 199 10.92 0.86 0.27
C GLY A 199 10.93 0.87 1.79
N ALA A 200 9.78 1.13 2.40
CA ALA A 200 9.63 1.26 3.85
C ALA A 200 10.06 0.00 4.61
N ARG A 201 9.67 -1.20 4.14
CA ARG A 201 10.08 -2.46 4.76
C ARG A 201 11.60 -2.66 4.78
N GLY A 202 12.30 -2.23 3.71
CA GLY A 202 13.78 -2.25 3.67
C GLY A 202 14.37 -1.43 4.79
N SER A 203 13.88 -0.20 4.99
CA SER A 203 14.34 0.68 6.08
C SER A 203 14.02 0.12 7.46
N THR A 204 12.85 -0.49 7.65
CA THR A 204 12.51 -1.19 8.89
C THR A 204 13.50 -2.32 9.19
N VAL A 205 13.82 -3.17 8.20
CA VAL A 205 14.82 -4.25 8.34
C VAL A 205 16.21 -3.69 8.62
N THR A 206 16.61 -2.64 7.91
CA THR A 206 17.91 -1.97 8.14
C THR A 206 18.05 -1.49 9.58
N PHE A 207 17.00 -0.87 10.12
CA PHE A 207 17.01 -0.38 11.50
C PHE A 207 16.87 -1.49 12.53
N THR A 208 15.85 -2.38 12.40
CA THR A 208 15.48 -3.34 13.45
C THR A 208 16.34 -4.59 13.46
N GLN A 209 16.73 -5.10 12.29
CA GLN A 209 17.45 -6.36 12.18
C GLN A 209 18.95 -6.17 11.99
N ARG A 210 19.35 -5.16 11.19
CA ARG A 210 20.79 -4.87 10.98
C ARG A 210 21.37 -3.92 12.04
N GLY A 211 20.50 -3.28 12.86
CA GLY A 211 20.91 -2.40 13.95
C GLY A 211 21.51 -1.06 13.50
N ILE A 212 21.33 -0.67 12.23
CA ILE A 212 21.91 0.54 11.64
C ILE A 212 21.01 1.74 11.96
N GLY A 213 21.62 2.83 12.39
CA GLY A 213 20.96 4.09 12.71
C GLY A 213 20.53 4.23 14.17
N ASP A 214 20.19 5.44 14.55
CA ASP A 214 19.69 5.81 15.87
C ASP A 214 18.17 5.99 15.87
N VAL A 215 17.60 6.42 14.73
CA VAL A 215 16.18 6.65 14.53
C VAL A 215 15.76 6.24 13.13
N LEU A 216 14.60 5.56 13.05
CA LEU A 216 13.90 5.28 11.81
C LEU A 216 12.70 6.23 11.71
N ILE A 217 12.61 7.01 10.64
CA ILE A 217 11.38 7.71 10.27
C ILE A 217 10.45 6.68 9.63
N ALA A 218 9.40 6.29 10.34
CA ALA A 218 8.55 5.17 9.99
C ALA A 218 7.07 5.57 9.87
N TRP A 219 6.34 4.79 9.10
CA TRP A 219 4.88 4.78 9.21
C TRP A 219 4.47 4.19 10.54
N GLU A 220 3.41 4.74 11.14
CA GLU A 220 2.89 4.33 12.45
C GLU A 220 2.60 2.83 12.52
N ASN A 221 1.96 2.27 11.48
CA ASN A 221 1.69 0.85 11.42
C ASN A 221 2.96 -0.02 11.38
N GLU A 222 4.00 0.38 10.65
CA GLU A 222 5.29 -0.34 10.61
C GLU A 222 6.02 -0.27 11.97
N ALA A 223 5.98 0.89 12.62
CA ALA A 223 6.58 1.07 13.94
C ALA A 223 5.86 0.22 14.99
N LEU A 224 4.51 0.27 15.03
CA LEU A 224 3.70 -0.53 15.95
C LEU A 224 3.86 -2.04 15.69
N LEU A 225 3.87 -2.45 14.41
CA LEU A 225 4.11 -3.85 14.04
C LEU A 225 5.49 -4.31 14.54
N SER A 226 6.52 -3.47 14.41
CA SER A 226 7.88 -3.78 14.85
C SER A 226 7.95 -4.02 16.36
N LEU A 227 7.19 -3.26 17.17
CA LEU A 227 7.14 -3.47 18.62
C LEU A 227 6.50 -4.80 19.03
N HIS A 228 5.61 -5.35 18.19
CA HIS A 228 4.86 -6.58 18.47
C HIS A 228 5.48 -7.83 17.84
N GLN A 229 6.61 -7.69 17.13
CA GLN A 229 7.39 -8.81 16.61
C GLN A 229 8.46 -9.28 17.60
N PRO A 230 9.01 -10.49 17.45
CA PRO A 230 10.15 -10.95 18.26
C PRO A 230 11.31 -9.94 18.22
N GLY A 231 11.76 -9.51 19.40
CA GLY A 231 12.79 -8.48 19.55
C GLY A 231 12.28 -7.04 19.52
N GLY A 232 10.97 -6.83 19.48
CA GLY A 232 10.35 -5.49 19.52
C GLY A 232 10.55 -4.76 20.84
N ASP A 233 10.80 -5.47 21.92
CA ASP A 233 11.18 -4.94 23.24
C ASP A 233 12.45 -4.08 23.23
N LYS A 234 13.25 -4.17 22.17
CA LYS A 234 14.46 -3.36 21.95
C LYS A 234 14.18 -1.96 21.39
N PHE A 235 12.94 -1.65 21.11
CA PHE A 235 12.55 -0.40 20.45
C PHE A 235 11.44 0.32 21.23
N GLU A 236 11.25 1.58 20.91
CA GLU A 236 10.13 2.40 21.38
C GLU A 236 9.76 3.44 20.32
N ILE A 237 8.51 3.92 20.39
CA ILE A 237 7.99 4.92 19.44
C ILE A 237 8.04 6.29 20.10
N VAL A 238 8.52 7.26 19.32
CA VAL A 238 8.43 8.68 19.65
C VAL A 238 7.46 9.33 18.67
N ASN A 239 6.43 9.99 19.20
CA ASN A 239 5.44 10.70 18.40
C ASN A 239 5.90 12.14 18.22
N PRO A 240 6.09 12.63 16.98
CA PRO A 240 6.48 14.02 16.76
C PRO A 240 5.33 15.00 17.08
N SER A 241 5.67 16.26 17.33
CA SER A 241 4.69 17.32 17.61
C SER A 241 3.76 17.60 16.42
N LEU A 242 4.23 17.33 15.19
CA LEU A 242 3.49 17.50 13.95
C LEU A 242 3.87 16.39 12.96
N SER A 243 2.88 15.86 12.27
CA SER A 243 3.06 14.87 11.22
C SER A 243 2.06 15.08 10.08
N VAL A 244 1.92 14.08 9.21
CA VAL A 244 1.00 14.10 8.06
C VAL A 244 -0.11 13.07 8.24
N LEU A 245 -1.30 13.39 7.71
CA LEU A 245 -2.34 12.40 7.49
C LEU A 245 -2.02 11.66 6.18
N ALA A 246 -1.48 10.46 6.31
CA ALA A 246 -1.22 9.62 5.16
C ALA A 246 -2.49 8.84 4.78
N GLU A 247 -2.95 9.02 3.55
CA GLU A 247 -4.16 8.43 2.99
C GLU A 247 -3.79 7.46 1.86
N PRO A 248 -3.50 6.16 2.16
CA PRO A 248 -3.17 5.18 1.15
C PRO A 248 -4.40 4.81 0.31
N PRO A 249 -4.42 5.12 -0.99
CA PRO A 249 -5.57 4.88 -1.83
C PRO A 249 -5.55 3.51 -2.50
N VAL A 250 -6.71 3.10 -2.96
CA VAL A 250 -6.92 1.86 -3.71
C VAL A 250 -7.70 2.12 -5.00
N ALA A 251 -7.41 1.36 -6.06
CA ALA A 251 -8.13 1.48 -7.33
C ALA A 251 -8.16 0.18 -8.12
N VAL A 252 -9.23 -0.03 -8.89
CA VAL A 252 -9.30 -1.05 -9.94
C VAL A 252 -8.53 -0.57 -11.16
N ILE A 253 -7.72 -1.44 -11.74
CA ILE A 253 -7.08 -1.20 -13.05
C ILE A 253 -8.07 -1.61 -14.14
N ASP A 254 -8.99 -0.71 -14.47
CA ASP A 254 -10.21 -0.97 -15.25
C ASP A 254 -9.94 -1.79 -16.53
N LYS A 255 -8.94 -1.39 -17.35
CA LYS A 255 -8.66 -2.08 -18.62
C LYS A 255 -8.10 -3.49 -18.42
N ASN A 256 -7.26 -3.70 -17.41
CA ASN A 256 -6.73 -5.02 -17.12
C ASN A 256 -7.81 -5.95 -16.59
N ALA A 257 -8.61 -5.47 -15.63
CA ALA A 257 -9.72 -6.21 -15.04
C ALA A 257 -10.77 -6.58 -16.09
N ALA A 258 -11.14 -5.65 -16.98
CA ALA A 258 -12.05 -5.90 -18.07
C ALA A 258 -11.51 -6.98 -19.03
N LYS A 259 -10.25 -6.89 -19.45
CA LYS A 259 -9.61 -7.87 -20.35
C LYS A 259 -9.54 -9.26 -19.73
N LYS A 260 -9.36 -9.37 -18.41
CA LYS A 260 -9.29 -10.65 -17.68
C LYS A 260 -10.66 -11.19 -17.27
N GLY A 261 -11.72 -10.39 -17.38
CA GLY A 261 -13.06 -10.72 -16.88
C GLY A 261 -13.17 -10.68 -15.35
N THR A 262 -12.28 -9.93 -14.68
CA THR A 262 -12.19 -9.82 -13.20
C THR A 262 -12.82 -8.54 -12.65
N THR A 263 -13.51 -7.74 -13.47
CA THR A 263 -14.03 -6.42 -13.05
C THR A 263 -14.94 -6.50 -11.83
N GLU A 264 -15.85 -7.48 -11.79
CA GLU A 264 -16.80 -7.62 -10.68
C GLU A 264 -16.10 -7.94 -9.37
N ILE A 265 -15.21 -8.93 -9.38
CA ILE A 265 -14.48 -9.33 -8.19
C ILE A 265 -13.46 -8.28 -7.74
N ALA A 266 -12.83 -7.56 -8.68
CA ALA A 266 -11.90 -6.46 -8.35
C ALA A 266 -12.61 -5.31 -7.64
N LYS A 267 -13.82 -4.93 -8.08
CA LYS A 267 -14.66 -3.95 -7.40
C LYS A 267 -15.08 -4.45 -6.02
N ALA A 268 -15.62 -5.66 -5.93
CA ALA A 268 -16.05 -6.26 -4.67
C ALA A 268 -14.90 -6.36 -3.66
N TYR A 269 -13.67 -6.66 -4.13
CA TYR A 269 -12.49 -6.70 -3.28
C TYR A 269 -12.20 -5.34 -2.63
N LEU A 270 -12.27 -4.25 -3.38
CA LEU A 270 -12.02 -2.92 -2.85
C LEU A 270 -13.19 -2.39 -2.00
N GLU A 271 -14.43 -2.66 -2.39
CA GLU A 271 -15.62 -2.31 -1.61
C GLU A 271 -15.64 -3.01 -0.24
N GLN A 272 -15.24 -4.27 -0.19
CA GLN A 272 -15.20 -5.06 1.04
C GLN A 272 -14.18 -4.52 2.06
N LEU A 273 -13.16 -3.75 1.65
CA LEU A 273 -12.23 -3.07 2.57
C LEU A 273 -12.94 -2.10 3.55
N TYR A 274 -14.11 -1.61 3.17
CA TYR A 274 -14.92 -0.71 4.00
C TYR A 274 -15.93 -1.44 4.90
N SER A 275 -16.01 -2.78 4.83
CA SER A 275 -16.85 -3.55 5.74
C SER A 275 -16.29 -3.54 7.16
N LYS A 276 -17.15 -3.66 8.16
CA LYS A 276 -16.77 -3.66 9.58
C LYS A 276 -15.70 -4.73 9.89
N ASP A 277 -15.85 -5.95 9.33
CA ASP A 277 -14.90 -7.03 9.54
C ASP A 277 -13.51 -6.70 8.94
N ALA A 278 -13.48 -6.09 7.76
CA ALA A 278 -12.23 -5.65 7.15
C ALA A 278 -11.59 -4.49 7.94
N GLN A 279 -12.40 -3.55 8.43
CA GLN A 279 -11.93 -2.44 9.27
C GLN A 279 -11.36 -2.93 10.61
N GLU A 280 -11.90 -3.99 11.20
CA GLU A 280 -11.32 -4.66 12.37
C GLU A 280 -9.93 -5.28 12.04
N ILE A 281 -9.78 -5.90 10.86
CA ILE A 281 -8.47 -6.40 10.41
C ILE A 281 -7.51 -5.23 10.19
N ILE A 282 -7.94 -4.16 9.53
CA ILE A 282 -7.15 -2.95 9.29
C ILE A 282 -6.60 -2.39 10.61
N ALA A 283 -7.45 -2.26 11.63
CA ALA A 283 -7.04 -1.77 12.95
C ALA A 283 -6.08 -2.72 13.68
N LYS A 284 -6.26 -4.05 13.56
CA LYS A 284 -5.34 -5.06 14.11
C LYS A 284 -3.94 -5.00 13.52
N PHE A 285 -3.82 -4.54 12.27
CA PHE A 285 -2.53 -4.31 11.63
C PHE A 285 -2.08 -2.85 11.72
N TYR A 286 -2.61 -2.13 12.71
CA TYR A 286 -2.18 -0.79 13.12
C TYR A 286 -2.37 0.30 12.08
N TYR A 287 -3.29 0.11 11.12
CA TYR A 287 -3.81 1.20 10.32
C TYR A 287 -5.01 1.84 11.02
N ARG A 288 -5.15 3.14 10.90
CA ARG A 288 -6.28 3.89 11.45
C ARG A 288 -7.52 3.62 10.60
N PRO A 289 -8.53 2.92 11.13
CA PRO A 289 -9.71 2.55 10.36
C PRO A 289 -10.59 3.77 10.04
N SER A 290 -11.30 3.70 8.92
CA SER A 290 -12.29 4.72 8.53
C SER A 290 -13.65 4.52 9.18
N ASP A 291 -13.98 3.31 9.65
CA ASP A 291 -15.18 3.03 10.42
C ASP A 291 -15.08 3.62 11.83
N LEU A 292 -16.07 4.47 12.18
CA LEU A 292 -16.05 5.22 13.45
C LEU A 292 -16.22 4.35 14.70
N GLU A 293 -16.93 3.24 14.60
CA GLU A 293 -17.11 2.32 15.75
C GLU A 293 -15.82 1.54 16.00
N VAL A 294 -15.21 1.05 14.93
CA VAL A 294 -13.91 0.38 15.00
C VAL A 294 -12.85 1.36 15.49
N ALA A 295 -12.82 2.60 14.97
CA ALA A 295 -11.89 3.62 15.41
C ALA A 295 -12.00 3.93 16.92
N LYS A 296 -13.22 3.97 17.47
CA LYS A 296 -13.43 4.12 18.92
C LYS A 296 -12.86 2.95 19.71
N LYS A 297 -13.07 1.71 19.24
CA LYS A 297 -12.57 0.51 19.88
C LYS A 297 -11.03 0.49 19.98
N TYR A 298 -10.35 1.00 18.96
CA TYR A 298 -8.89 1.04 18.90
C TYR A 298 -8.28 2.41 19.26
N ALA A 299 -9.05 3.33 19.84
CA ALA A 299 -8.61 4.70 20.14
C ALA A 299 -7.34 4.77 21.00
N ASN A 300 -7.13 3.81 21.91
CA ASN A 300 -5.93 3.76 22.75
C ASN A 300 -4.68 3.29 22.01
N THR A 301 -4.83 2.69 20.83
CA THR A 301 -3.70 2.24 19.99
C THR A 301 -3.06 3.41 19.27
N PHE A 302 -3.84 4.43 18.94
CA PHE A 302 -3.43 5.52 18.07
C PHE A 302 -3.33 6.84 18.84
N PRO A 303 -2.12 7.36 19.06
CA PRO A 303 -1.94 8.63 19.76
C PRO A 303 -2.50 9.81 18.95
N LYS A 304 -2.93 10.84 19.67
CA LYS A 304 -3.32 12.10 19.05
C LYS A 304 -2.07 12.88 18.66
N ILE A 305 -1.85 13.06 17.38
CA ILE A 305 -0.76 13.85 16.80
C ILE A 305 -1.39 14.98 15.98
N LYS A 306 -0.81 16.18 15.98
CA LYS A 306 -1.22 17.25 15.07
C LYS A 306 -0.85 16.83 13.64
N LEU A 307 -1.84 16.73 12.74
CA LEU A 307 -1.66 16.26 11.39
C LEU A 307 -2.01 17.36 10.38
N VAL A 308 -1.25 17.42 9.30
CA VAL A 308 -1.61 18.14 8.08
C VAL A 308 -1.86 17.14 6.96
N ASP A 309 -2.82 17.42 6.09
CA ASP A 309 -3.12 16.59 4.92
C ASP A 309 -2.34 17.03 3.68
N ILE A 310 -2.56 16.37 2.56
CA ILE A 310 -1.87 16.70 1.30
C ILE A 310 -2.23 18.07 0.74
N ASN A 311 -3.39 18.64 1.12
CA ASN A 311 -3.80 19.98 0.67
C ASN A 311 -2.91 21.08 1.26
N TYR A 312 -2.31 20.84 2.42
CA TYR A 312 -1.29 21.73 3.00
C TYR A 312 -0.12 22.00 2.03
N PHE A 313 0.17 21.07 1.13
CA PHE A 313 1.22 21.15 0.12
C PHE A 313 0.68 21.49 -1.28
N GLY A 314 -0.60 21.89 -1.40
CA GLY A 314 -1.25 22.19 -2.66
C GLY A 314 -1.71 20.94 -3.44
N GLY A 315 -1.84 19.80 -2.76
CA GLY A 315 -2.21 18.51 -3.36
C GLY A 315 -1.00 17.75 -3.93
N TRP A 316 -1.23 16.47 -4.26
CA TRP A 316 -0.15 15.59 -4.72
C TRP A 316 0.56 16.07 -5.98
N LYS A 317 -0.18 16.61 -6.95
CA LYS A 317 0.42 17.08 -8.22
C LYS A 317 1.45 18.19 -8.00
N GLN A 318 1.10 19.15 -7.12
CA GLN A 318 1.99 20.25 -6.77
C GLN A 318 3.17 19.75 -5.91
N ALA A 319 2.90 18.95 -4.90
CA ALA A 319 3.93 18.37 -4.03
C ALA A 319 4.95 17.54 -4.84
N GLN A 320 4.46 16.69 -5.75
CA GLN A 320 5.33 15.90 -6.63
C GLN A 320 6.22 16.77 -7.49
N LYS A 321 5.64 17.74 -8.22
CA LYS A 321 6.38 18.64 -9.11
C LYS A 321 7.46 19.42 -8.37
N LYS A 322 7.14 19.93 -7.18
CA LYS A 322 8.04 20.77 -6.39
C LYS A 322 9.17 19.96 -5.76
N HIS A 323 8.85 18.81 -5.19
CA HIS A 323 9.78 18.10 -4.30
C HIS A 323 10.42 16.86 -4.93
N PHE A 324 9.70 16.11 -5.78
CA PHE A 324 10.09 14.74 -6.12
C PHE A 324 10.30 14.47 -7.61
N ASP A 325 9.86 15.35 -8.53
CA ASP A 325 10.20 15.26 -9.95
C ASP A 325 11.70 15.41 -10.16
N ASP A 326 12.17 15.07 -11.34
CA ASP A 326 13.57 15.25 -11.70
C ASP A 326 13.96 16.73 -11.58
N ASN A 327 15.08 16.99 -10.91
CA ASN A 327 15.55 18.30 -10.51
C ASN A 327 14.65 19.02 -9.47
N GLY A 328 13.69 18.33 -8.86
CA GLY A 328 12.92 18.84 -7.72
C GLY A 328 13.79 19.10 -6.48
N LEU A 329 13.17 19.63 -5.42
CA LEU A 329 13.91 20.00 -4.20
C LEU A 329 14.68 18.84 -3.59
N PHE A 330 14.14 17.60 -3.65
CA PHE A 330 14.86 16.44 -3.14
C PHE A 330 16.19 16.21 -3.88
N ASP A 331 16.20 16.29 -5.22
CA ASP A 331 17.43 16.12 -6.02
C ASP A 331 18.46 17.25 -5.80
N GLN A 332 17.99 18.44 -5.43
CA GLN A 332 18.89 19.57 -5.09
C GLN A 332 19.52 19.40 -3.71
N ILE A 333 18.81 18.76 -2.77
CA ILE A 333 19.22 18.56 -1.37
C ILE A 333 20.13 17.36 -1.23
N TYR A 334 19.75 16.26 -1.87
CA TYR A 334 20.46 14.97 -1.79
C TYR A 334 21.29 14.76 -3.07
N LYS A 335 22.52 15.25 -3.04
CA LYS A 335 23.51 15.12 -4.12
C LYS A 335 24.56 14.09 -3.78
#